data_7e5e07f4623e2d68ea5cfcec1dbe5b05
#
_entry.id   7e5e07f4623e2d68ea5cfcec1dbe5b05
#
_cell.length_a   1.000
_cell.length_b   1.000
_cell.length_c   1.000
_cell.angle_alpha   90.00
_cell.angle_beta   90.00
_cell.angle_gamma   90.00
#
_symmetry.space_group_name_H-M   'P 1'
#
loop_
_entity.id
_entity.type
_entity.pdbx_description
1 polymer ?
#
loop_
_entity_poly.entity_id
_entity_poly.type
_entity_poly.pdbx_seq_one_letter_code
_entity_poly.pdbx_strand_id
1 'polypeptide(L)'
;MENKQYTTRELFRRFAPYFKKYRFTLCMDLFCAALTTVCELVLPLIMRYITNEGLRDLAALSVKTIFTLGILYFGLRIVDCIAGYYISDMGHVMGAKIETDMRRDAYNHLQKLSNTYYNNTKVGQIMGRITNDLFDVTEFAHHCPEEFFIAGIKTVISFVILANINLPLTLMIFLCVPLMCGVCMILNFRMRSAFRKQRNQIGELNARIEDSLLGHKVVKAFTNEEVENEKFEKDNGTFLDIKKLTYRYMAAFNTTVKLFDGLMYLVVLVAGGIFMVRGKIAAGDLVAYMLYVSTLIATIRRIIEFAEQFQRGMTGIERFLQIVDADIEIFDEPDAVELKDPKGEISFEKVSFEYPDDHNKVFTNLNLQIHAGEKVAIVGPSGGGKTTLCNLIPRFYDVSEGKILLDGQDIKRFTLKSLRGNIGIVQQDVYLFSGTIYENISYGRPGASKEDVIEAAKRAGAHDFIMELKDGYDTYVGERGVKLSGGQKQRISIARVFLKNPPIIILDEATSALDNESEFAVAKSLGELSEGRTTLTIAHRLSSIRNSDRILVLTDDGIVEEGDHDQLMEQKGIYYQFYETANALK
;
A
#
# COMPACT_ATOMS: atom_id res chain seq x y z
N MET A 1 -9.20 -1.41 14.55
CA MET A 1 -10.02 -1.42 13.30
C MET A 1 -10.63 -2.79 13.11
N GLU A 2 -11.95 -2.94 13.16
CA GLU A 2 -12.60 -4.18 12.75
C GLU A 2 -12.29 -4.45 11.29
N ASN A 3 -11.70 -5.60 10.99
CA ASN A 3 -11.48 -6.04 9.62
C ASN A 3 -12.83 -6.27 8.96
N LYS A 4 -13.34 -5.28 8.24
CA LYS A 4 -14.57 -5.39 7.47
C LYS A 4 -14.44 -6.58 6.51
N GLN A 5 -15.20 -7.63 6.73
CA GLN A 5 -15.21 -8.79 5.87
C GLN A 5 -16.12 -8.52 4.68
N TYR A 6 -15.56 -8.62 3.47
CA TYR A 6 -16.30 -8.45 2.22
C TYR A 6 -16.70 -9.82 1.66
N THR A 7 -17.91 -9.92 1.18
CA THR A 7 -18.32 -11.09 0.40
C THR A 7 -17.72 -11.03 -1.02
N THR A 8 -17.46 -12.20 -1.63
CA THR A 8 -16.95 -12.27 -3.03
C THR A 8 -17.82 -11.45 -3.99
N ARG A 9 -19.14 -11.48 -3.81
CA ARG A 9 -20.08 -10.71 -4.64
C ARG A 9 -19.90 -9.20 -4.47
N GLU A 10 -19.63 -8.75 -3.27
CA GLU A 10 -19.40 -7.33 -2.97
C GLU A 10 -18.08 -6.86 -3.57
N LEU A 11 -17.00 -7.65 -3.46
CA LEU A 11 -15.73 -7.36 -4.10
C LEU A 11 -15.89 -7.17 -5.60
N PHE A 12 -16.59 -8.08 -6.29
CA PHE A 12 -16.86 -7.94 -7.72
C PHE A 12 -17.69 -6.69 -8.04
N ARG A 13 -18.74 -6.40 -7.27
CA ARG A 13 -19.59 -5.23 -7.50
C ARG A 13 -18.82 -3.92 -7.35
N ARG A 14 -17.89 -3.86 -6.40
CA ARG A 14 -17.07 -2.67 -6.13
C ARG A 14 -15.92 -2.54 -7.13
N PHE A 15 -15.42 -3.64 -7.65
CA PHE A 15 -14.36 -3.66 -8.66
C PHE A 15 -14.87 -3.40 -10.09
N ALA A 16 -16.07 -3.86 -10.43
CA ALA A 16 -16.64 -3.74 -11.78
C ALA A 16 -16.62 -2.32 -12.39
N PRO A 17 -16.78 -1.21 -11.63
CA PRO A 17 -16.68 0.14 -12.17
C PRO A 17 -15.34 0.45 -12.85
N TYR A 18 -14.24 -0.13 -12.40
CA TYR A 18 -12.92 0.04 -13.02
C TYR A 18 -12.87 -0.56 -14.41
N PHE A 19 -13.55 -1.68 -14.67
CA PHE A 19 -13.70 -2.25 -16.01
C PHE A 19 -14.61 -1.42 -16.92
N LYS A 20 -15.61 -0.77 -16.38
CA LYS A 20 -16.60 -0.03 -17.18
C LYS A 20 -15.93 1.03 -18.06
N LYS A 21 -14.87 1.66 -17.57
CA LYS A 21 -14.07 2.64 -18.30
C LYS A 21 -13.37 2.03 -19.53
N TYR A 22 -13.01 0.75 -19.47
CA TYR A 22 -12.23 0.03 -20.48
C TYR A 22 -13.03 -1.07 -21.18
N ARG A 23 -14.38 -1.02 -21.13
CA ARG A 23 -15.28 -2.05 -21.65
C ARG A 23 -15.02 -2.43 -23.12
N PHE A 24 -14.66 -1.46 -23.96
CA PHE A 24 -14.38 -1.73 -25.37
C PHE A 24 -13.12 -2.61 -25.52
N THR A 25 -12.04 -2.27 -24.83
CA THR A 25 -10.80 -3.06 -24.83
C THR A 25 -11.06 -4.47 -24.33
N LEU A 26 -11.81 -4.63 -23.23
CA LEU A 26 -12.19 -5.94 -22.69
C LEU A 26 -13.00 -6.78 -23.71
N CYS A 27 -13.99 -6.17 -24.36
CA CYS A 27 -14.79 -6.89 -25.37
C CYS A 27 -13.95 -7.33 -26.58
N MET A 28 -13.03 -6.46 -27.03
CA MET A 28 -12.11 -6.80 -28.13
C MET A 28 -11.11 -7.87 -27.71
N ASP A 29 -10.61 -7.83 -26.49
CA ASP A 29 -9.73 -8.83 -25.90
C ASP A 29 -10.39 -10.22 -25.90
N LEU A 30 -11.60 -10.31 -25.35
CA LEU A 30 -12.39 -11.56 -25.36
C LEU A 30 -12.76 -12.02 -26.77
N PHE A 31 -13.01 -11.10 -27.70
CA PHE A 31 -13.25 -11.45 -29.11
C PHE A 31 -11.99 -12.05 -29.75
N CYS A 32 -10.83 -11.42 -29.56
CA CYS A 32 -9.55 -11.93 -30.02
C CYS A 32 -9.23 -13.30 -29.37
N ALA A 33 -9.51 -13.47 -28.09
CA ALA A 33 -9.36 -14.73 -27.38
C ALA A 33 -10.26 -15.85 -27.91
N ALA A 34 -11.49 -15.54 -28.30
CA ALA A 34 -12.36 -16.49 -29.02
C ALA A 34 -11.79 -16.85 -30.39
N LEU A 35 -11.27 -15.86 -31.11
CA LEU A 35 -10.71 -16.03 -32.45
C LEU A 35 -9.45 -16.92 -32.44
N THR A 36 -8.49 -16.67 -31.55
CA THR A 36 -7.31 -17.53 -31.36
C THR A 36 -7.72 -18.96 -31.01
N THR A 37 -8.71 -19.09 -30.10
CA THR A 37 -9.25 -20.39 -29.73
C THR A 37 -9.81 -21.16 -30.94
N VAL A 38 -10.58 -20.53 -31.80
CA VAL A 38 -11.12 -21.16 -33.03
C VAL A 38 -9.97 -21.55 -33.98
N CYS A 39 -8.98 -20.66 -34.17
CA CYS A 39 -7.82 -20.96 -35.02
C CYS A 39 -7.04 -22.21 -34.54
N GLU A 40 -6.85 -22.36 -33.22
CA GLU A 40 -6.19 -23.55 -32.65
C GLU A 40 -6.98 -24.86 -32.85
N LEU A 41 -8.31 -24.80 -32.75
CA LEU A 41 -9.17 -25.96 -32.83
C LEU A 41 -9.36 -26.50 -34.29
N VAL A 42 -8.97 -25.74 -35.31
CA VAL A 42 -9.07 -26.15 -36.71
C VAL A 42 -7.97 -27.15 -37.11
N LEU A 43 -6.76 -27.06 -36.55
CA LEU A 43 -5.67 -27.98 -36.92
C LEU A 43 -6.01 -29.46 -36.75
N PRO A 44 -6.60 -29.93 -35.64
CA PRO A 44 -7.01 -31.31 -35.50
C PRO A 44 -8.01 -31.78 -36.59
N LEU A 45 -8.88 -30.87 -37.03
CA LEU A 45 -9.85 -31.18 -38.12
C LEU A 45 -9.17 -31.34 -39.48
N ILE A 46 -8.18 -30.49 -39.78
CA ILE A 46 -7.37 -30.61 -41.01
C ILE A 46 -6.60 -31.94 -40.99
N MET A 47 -5.95 -32.29 -39.88
CA MET A 47 -5.22 -33.54 -39.73
C MET A 47 -6.14 -34.77 -39.85
N ARG A 48 -7.32 -34.69 -39.24
CA ARG A 48 -8.37 -35.72 -39.39
C ARG A 48 -8.74 -35.93 -40.86
N TYR A 49 -9.01 -34.84 -41.58
CA TYR A 49 -9.40 -34.88 -42.99
C TYR A 49 -8.32 -35.54 -43.86
N ILE A 50 -7.08 -35.04 -43.77
CA ILE A 50 -5.94 -35.55 -44.54
C ILE A 50 -5.71 -37.04 -44.27
N THR A 51 -5.75 -37.45 -42.99
CA THR A 51 -5.51 -38.85 -42.62
C THR A 51 -6.63 -39.76 -43.11
N ASN A 52 -7.89 -39.37 -42.96
CA ASN A 52 -9.03 -40.20 -43.39
C ASN A 52 -9.11 -40.33 -44.91
N GLU A 53 -8.96 -39.23 -45.67
CA GLU A 53 -8.99 -39.30 -47.13
C GLU A 53 -7.74 -40.01 -47.70
N GLY A 54 -6.56 -39.78 -47.14
CA GLY A 54 -5.32 -40.44 -47.56
C GLY A 54 -5.31 -41.95 -47.34
N LEU A 55 -6.00 -42.47 -46.32
CA LEU A 55 -6.14 -43.89 -46.07
C LEU A 55 -7.29 -44.53 -46.86
N ARG A 56 -8.28 -43.73 -47.27
CA ARG A 56 -9.43 -44.22 -48.06
C ARG A 56 -9.09 -44.35 -49.54
N ASP A 57 -8.47 -43.34 -50.11
CA ASP A 57 -8.00 -43.33 -51.49
C ASP A 57 -6.87 -42.28 -51.63
N LEU A 58 -5.63 -42.74 -51.75
CA LEU A 58 -4.48 -41.88 -51.95
C LEU A 58 -4.57 -41.05 -53.25
N ALA A 59 -5.30 -41.55 -54.27
CA ALA A 59 -5.51 -40.83 -55.53
C ALA A 59 -6.52 -39.67 -55.39
N ALA A 60 -7.45 -39.75 -54.44
CA ALA A 60 -8.40 -38.69 -54.14
C ALA A 60 -7.75 -37.49 -53.42
N LEU A 61 -6.64 -37.72 -52.70
CA LEU A 61 -5.89 -36.67 -52.00
C LEU A 61 -4.92 -35.97 -52.97
N SER A 62 -5.40 -34.96 -53.70
CA SER A 62 -4.53 -34.22 -54.62
C SER A 62 -3.52 -33.35 -53.90
N VAL A 63 -2.32 -33.20 -54.48
CA VAL A 63 -1.29 -32.25 -53.98
C VAL A 63 -1.86 -30.84 -53.84
N LYS A 64 -2.77 -30.43 -54.76
CA LYS A 64 -3.48 -29.17 -54.71
C LYS A 64 -4.33 -29.03 -53.44
N THR A 65 -5.05 -30.07 -53.03
CA THR A 65 -5.85 -30.05 -51.79
C THR A 65 -4.99 -29.88 -50.56
N ILE A 66 -3.84 -30.57 -50.47
CA ILE A 66 -2.89 -30.43 -49.37
C ILE A 66 -2.35 -29.01 -49.29
N PHE A 67 -1.92 -28.44 -50.44
CA PHE A 67 -1.46 -27.04 -50.50
C PHE A 67 -2.56 -26.04 -50.10
N THR A 68 -3.81 -26.27 -50.55
CA THR A 68 -4.93 -25.40 -50.17
C THR A 68 -5.19 -25.42 -48.67
N LEU A 69 -5.19 -26.61 -48.05
CA LEU A 69 -5.34 -26.76 -46.58
C LEU A 69 -4.14 -26.15 -45.83
N GLY A 70 -2.92 -26.28 -46.39
CA GLY A 70 -1.72 -25.65 -45.82
C GLY A 70 -1.80 -24.12 -45.85
N ILE A 71 -2.25 -23.55 -46.99
CA ILE A 71 -2.46 -22.09 -47.13
C ILE A 71 -3.57 -21.62 -46.16
N LEU A 72 -4.68 -22.35 -46.05
CA LEU A 72 -5.74 -22.04 -45.11
C LEU A 72 -5.23 -22.05 -43.67
N TYR A 73 -4.49 -23.09 -43.28
CA TYR A 73 -3.91 -23.17 -41.95
C TYR A 73 -2.92 -22.03 -41.68
N PHE A 74 -2.06 -21.69 -42.67
CA PHE A 74 -1.13 -20.59 -42.55
C PHE A 74 -1.86 -19.25 -42.38
N GLY A 75 -2.95 -19.03 -43.15
CA GLY A 75 -3.80 -17.85 -42.98
C GLY A 75 -4.42 -17.76 -41.58
N LEU A 76 -4.92 -18.89 -41.03
CA LEU A 76 -5.44 -18.95 -39.68
C LEU A 76 -4.35 -18.66 -38.64
N ARG A 77 -3.10 -19.12 -38.86
CA ARG A 77 -1.98 -18.81 -37.94
C ARG A 77 -1.57 -17.33 -37.98
N ILE A 78 -1.68 -16.65 -39.12
CA ILE A 78 -1.49 -15.20 -39.21
C ILE A 78 -2.56 -14.46 -38.38
N VAL A 79 -3.83 -14.87 -38.53
CA VAL A 79 -4.94 -14.30 -37.75
C VAL A 79 -4.74 -14.54 -36.25
N ASP A 80 -4.35 -15.76 -35.87
CA ASP A 80 -4.02 -16.13 -34.49
C ASP A 80 -2.89 -15.26 -33.92
N CYS A 81 -1.80 -15.04 -34.68
CA CYS A 81 -0.70 -14.19 -34.26
C CYS A 81 -1.12 -12.72 -34.06
N ILE A 82 -1.95 -12.19 -34.99
CA ILE A 82 -2.43 -10.79 -34.89
C ILE A 82 -3.36 -10.64 -33.67
N ALA A 83 -4.29 -11.58 -33.48
CA ALA A 83 -5.19 -11.57 -32.34
C ALA A 83 -4.43 -11.77 -31.02
N GLY A 84 -3.46 -12.69 -30.98
CA GLY A 84 -2.59 -12.91 -29.82
C GLY A 84 -1.73 -11.69 -29.48
N TYR A 85 -1.24 -10.97 -30.52
CA TYR A 85 -0.55 -9.69 -30.29
C TYR A 85 -1.47 -8.66 -29.61
N TYR A 86 -2.71 -8.52 -30.09
CA TYR A 86 -3.68 -7.60 -29.49
C TYR A 86 -3.96 -7.93 -28.02
N ILE A 87 -4.17 -9.21 -27.70
CA ILE A 87 -4.37 -9.70 -26.33
C ILE A 87 -3.17 -9.34 -25.46
N SER A 88 -1.97 -9.70 -25.92
CA SER A 88 -0.74 -9.49 -25.15
C SER A 88 -0.41 -8.01 -24.93
N ASP A 89 -0.72 -7.12 -25.88
CA ASP A 89 -0.46 -5.68 -25.76
C ASP A 89 -1.60 -4.97 -25.04
N MET A 90 -2.78 -4.96 -25.66
CA MET A 90 -3.91 -4.14 -25.20
C MET A 90 -4.55 -4.67 -23.92
N GLY A 91 -4.53 -5.98 -23.69
CA GLY A 91 -4.99 -6.58 -22.44
C GLY A 91 -4.12 -6.17 -21.26
N HIS A 92 -2.80 -6.30 -21.36
CA HIS A 92 -1.88 -5.85 -20.30
C HIS A 92 -1.94 -4.34 -20.08
N VAL A 93 -2.03 -3.52 -21.16
CA VAL A 93 -2.21 -2.07 -21.04
C VAL A 93 -3.51 -1.73 -20.33
N MET A 94 -4.59 -2.47 -20.56
CA MET A 94 -5.86 -2.30 -19.82
C MET A 94 -5.66 -2.58 -18.33
N GLY A 95 -5.02 -3.69 -17.98
CA GLY A 95 -4.70 -4.03 -16.60
C GLY A 95 -3.89 -2.92 -15.91
N ALA A 96 -2.81 -2.45 -16.56
CA ALA A 96 -1.97 -1.38 -16.03
C ALA A 96 -2.72 -0.05 -15.83
N LYS A 97 -3.68 0.27 -16.71
CA LYS A 97 -4.54 1.46 -16.54
C LYS A 97 -5.50 1.31 -15.36
N ILE A 98 -6.09 0.14 -15.16
CA ILE A 98 -6.94 -0.17 -14.00
C ILE A 98 -6.13 -0.01 -12.71
N GLU A 99 -4.93 -0.59 -12.65
CA GLU A 99 -4.01 -0.45 -11.52
C GLU A 99 -3.68 1.01 -11.22
N THR A 100 -3.39 1.79 -12.26
CA THR A 100 -3.07 3.22 -12.13
C THR A 100 -4.26 4.02 -11.57
N ASP A 101 -5.47 3.73 -12.04
CA ASP A 101 -6.69 4.38 -11.53
C ASP A 101 -6.93 4.00 -10.06
N MET A 102 -6.82 2.71 -9.71
CA MET A 102 -6.96 2.24 -8.33
C MET A 102 -5.89 2.83 -7.39
N ARG A 103 -4.63 2.86 -7.83
CA ARG A 103 -3.53 3.47 -7.06
C ARG A 103 -3.78 4.94 -6.79
N ARG A 104 -4.28 5.67 -7.77
CA ARG A 104 -4.66 7.09 -7.64
C ARG A 104 -5.77 7.27 -6.62
N ASP A 105 -6.82 6.45 -6.69
CA ASP A 105 -7.95 6.52 -5.76
C ASP A 105 -7.51 6.20 -4.33
N ALA A 106 -6.71 5.15 -4.14
CA ALA A 106 -6.15 4.80 -2.84
C ALA A 106 -5.26 5.93 -2.29
N TYR A 107 -4.37 6.49 -3.11
CA TYR A 107 -3.47 7.57 -2.68
C TYR A 107 -4.24 8.85 -2.31
N ASN A 108 -5.22 9.22 -3.12
CA ASN A 108 -6.08 10.38 -2.84
C ASN A 108 -6.89 10.19 -1.54
N HIS A 109 -7.31 8.96 -1.25
CA HIS A 109 -8.02 8.66 -0.01
C HIS A 109 -7.07 8.68 1.20
N LEU A 110 -5.88 8.09 1.08
CA LEU A 110 -4.84 8.13 2.11
C LEU A 110 -4.52 9.57 2.55
N GLN A 111 -4.45 10.53 1.62
CA GLN A 111 -4.19 11.94 1.95
C GLN A 111 -5.29 12.60 2.82
N LYS A 112 -6.46 11.97 2.94
CA LYS A 112 -7.60 12.48 3.72
C LYS A 112 -7.74 11.81 5.09
N LEU A 113 -7.01 10.72 5.32
CA LEU A 113 -7.10 9.98 6.58
C LEU A 113 -6.41 10.72 7.73
N SER A 114 -6.93 10.48 8.94
CA SER A 114 -6.45 11.09 10.17
C SER A 114 -5.13 10.50 10.68
N ASN A 115 -4.51 11.16 11.65
CA ASN A 115 -3.32 10.64 12.34
C ASN A 115 -3.60 9.30 13.03
N THR A 116 -4.80 9.07 13.53
CA THR A 116 -5.24 7.79 14.13
C THR A 116 -4.98 6.61 13.18
N TYR A 117 -5.34 6.77 11.89
CA TYR A 117 -5.10 5.71 10.91
C TYR A 117 -3.60 5.38 10.76
N TYR A 118 -2.74 6.40 10.68
CA TYR A 118 -1.30 6.23 10.48
C TYR A 118 -0.58 5.70 11.73
N ASN A 119 -1.07 6.03 12.92
CA ASN A 119 -0.55 5.49 14.18
C ASN A 119 -0.82 3.99 14.28
N ASN A 120 -2.00 3.54 13.79
CA ASN A 120 -2.45 2.15 13.87
C ASN A 120 -2.04 1.29 12.68
N THR A 121 -1.52 1.87 11.62
CA THR A 121 -1.20 1.15 10.38
C THR A 121 0.24 1.39 9.97
N LYS A 122 1.03 0.32 9.91
CA LYS A 122 2.43 0.41 9.47
C LYS A 122 2.52 0.90 8.03
N VAL A 123 3.30 1.94 7.77
CA VAL A 123 3.50 2.52 6.43
C VAL A 123 3.93 1.46 5.39
N GLY A 124 4.80 0.51 5.78
CA GLY A 124 5.20 -0.60 4.91
C GLY A 124 4.04 -1.50 4.48
N GLN A 125 3.01 -1.68 5.31
CA GLN A 125 1.80 -2.41 4.93
C GLN A 125 0.98 -1.62 3.90
N ILE A 126 0.84 -0.31 4.09
CA ILE A 126 0.14 0.57 3.14
C ILE A 126 0.85 0.52 1.79
N MET A 127 2.18 0.65 1.78
CA MET A 127 2.98 0.56 0.56
C MET A 127 2.79 -0.79 -0.14
N GLY A 128 2.86 -1.90 0.57
CA GLY A 128 2.60 -3.23 0.01
C GLY A 128 1.23 -3.34 -0.65
N ARG A 129 0.19 -2.74 -0.04
CA ARG A 129 -1.18 -2.75 -0.57
C ARG A 129 -1.34 -1.93 -1.87
N ILE A 130 -0.67 -0.77 -1.98
CA ILE A 130 -0.78 0.11 -3.16
C ILE A 130 0.23 -0.21 -4.27
N THR A 131 1.15 -1.15 -4.03
CA THR A 131 2.12 -1.65 -5.02
C THR A 131 1.87 -3.11 -5.35
N ASN A 132 2.26 -4.03 -4.47
CA ASN A 132 2.26 -5.47 -4.75
C ASN A 132 0.84 -6.05 -4.86
N ASP A 133 -0.08 -5.67 -3.96
CA ASP A 133 -1.45 -6.19 -4.02
C ASP A 133 -2.18 -5.66 -5.26
N LEU A 134 -1.93 -4.42 -5.69
CA LEU A 134 -2.51 -3.89 -6.93
C LEU A 134 -1.93 -4.54 -8.18
N PHE A 135 -0.67 -4.97 -8.17
CA PHE A 135 -0.11 -5.80 -9.25
C PHE A 135 -0.86 -7.14 -9.37
N ASP A 136 -1.12 -7.83 -8.25
CA ASP A 136 -1.94 -9.05 -8.26
C ASP A 136 -3.37 -8.80 -8.79
N VAL A 137 -3.93 -7.61 -8.55
CA VAL A 137 -5.24 -7.20 -9.11
C VAL A 137 -5.14 -6.96 -10.62
N THR A 138 -4.06 -6.38 -11.12
CA THR A 138 -3.82 -6.18 -12.57
C THR A 138 -3.79 -7.52 -13.31
N GLU A 139 -3.00 -8.45 -12.80
CA GLU A 139 -2.90 -9.80 -13.34
C GLU A 139 -4.25 -10.55 -13.33
N PHE A 140 -5.00 -10.40 -12.24
CA PHE A 140 -6.36 -10.90 -12.14
C PHE A 140 -7.30 -10.27 -13.18
N ALA A 141 -7.27 -8.94 -13.31
CA ALA A 141 -8.18 -8.18 -14.14
C ALA A 141 -8.05 -8.53 -15.63
N HIS A 142 -6.82 -8.80 -16.08
CA HIS A 142 -6.54 -9.13 -17.47
C HIS A 142 -6.69 -10.64 -17.72
N HIS A 143 -5.90 -11.46 -17.03
CA HIS A 143 -5.80 -12.88 -17.37
C HIS A 143 -7.00 -13.72 -16.95
N CYS A 144 -7.59 -13.49 -15.76
CA CYS A 144 -8.64 -14.39 -15.29
C CYS A 144 -9.90 -14.41 -16.16
N PRO A 145 -10.49 -13.26 -16.58
CA PRO A 145 -11.64 -13.27 -17.47
C PRO A 145 -11.35 -13.94 -18.81
N GLU A 146 -10.18 -13.65 -19.39
CA GLU A 146 -9.74 -14.19 -20.67
C GLU A 146 -9.55 -15.72 -20.60
N GLU A 147 -8.74 -16.22 -19.67
CA GLU A 147 -8.39 -17.63 -19.59
C GLU A 147 -9.58 -18.52 -19.20
N PHE A 148 -10.47 -18.06 -18.31
CA PHE A 148 -11.71 -18.78 -18.03
C PHE A 148 -12.65 -18.81 -19.23
N PHE A 149 -12.71 -17.73 -20.01
CA PHE A 149 -13.50 -17.66 -21.25
C PHE A 149 -12.93 -18.60 -22.32
N ILE A 150 -11.62 -18.56 -22.57
CA ILE A 150 -10.92 -19.46 -23.49
C ILE A 150 -11.15 -20.93 -23.07
N ALA A 151 -10.96 -21.24 -21.79
CA ALA A 151 -11.13 -22.60 -21.28
C ALA A 151 -12.56 -23.12 -21.46
N GLY A 152 -13.56 -22.27 -21.23
CA GLY A 152 -14.96 -22.59 -21.47
C GLY A 152 -15.23 -22.91 -22.95
N ILE A 153 -14.79 -22.05 -23.85
CA ILE A 153 -14.96 -22.22 -25.31
C ILE A 153 -14.23 -23.47 -25.77
N LYS A 154 -12.95 -23.67 -25.43
CA LYS A 154 -12.17 -24.86 -25.83
C LYS A 154 -12.82 -26.15 -25.37
N THR A 155 -13.29 -26.19 -24.11
CA THR A 155 -13.93 -27.38 -23.55
C THR A 155 -15.25 -27.72 -24.27
N VAL A 156 -16.12 -26.71 -24.46
CA VAL A 156 -17.43 -26.89 -25.12
C VAL A 156 -17.26 -27.28 -26.60
N ILE A 157 -16.43 -26.56 -27.35
CA ILE A 157 -16.23 -26.84 -28.79
C ILE A 157 -15.56 -28.19 -28.97
N SER A 158 -14.52 -28.53 -28.18
CA SER A 158 -13.89 -29.85 -28.25
C SER A 158 -14.88 -30.96 -27.93
N PHE A 159 -15.76 -30.81 -26.94
CA PHE A 159 -16.80 -31.76 -26.63
C PHE A 159 -17.75 -31.95 -27.83
N VAL A 160 -18.25 -30.86 -28.40
CA VAL A 160 -19.19 -30.92 -29.56
C VAL A 160 -18.54 -31.60 -30.76
N ILE A 161 -17.30 -31.24 -31.10
CA ILE A 161 -16.58 -31.85 -32.23
C ILE A 161 -16.39 -33.36 -32.01
N LEU A 162 -15.86 -33.74 -30.84
CA LEU A 162 -15.58 -35.15 -30.53
C LEU A 162 -16.86 -35.97 -30.38
N ALA A 163 -17.93 -35.43 -29.82
CA ALA A 163 -19.23 -36.07 -29.67
C ALA A 163 -19.87 -36.39 -31.05
N ASN A 164 -19.69 -35.50 -32.04
CA ASN A 164 -20.14 -35.74 -33.41
C ASN A 164 -19.30 -36.81 -34.13
N ILE A 165 -18.08 -37.11 -33.66
CA ILE A 165 -17.29 -38.25 -34.20
C ILE A 165 -17.75 -39.55 -33.56
N ASN A 166 -17.69 -39.65 -32.22
CA ASN A 166 -18.12 -40.81 -31.47
C ASN A 166 -18.50 -40.46 -30.04
N LEU A 167 -19.79 -40.36 -29.73
CA LEU A 167 -20.28 -39.95 -28.42
C LEU A 167 -19.81 -40.87 -27.27
N PRO A 168 -19.85 -42.22 -27.36
CA PRO A 168 -19.37 -43.09 -26.28
C PRO A 168 -17.89 -42.85 -25.92
N LEU A 169 -17.00 -42.73 -26.92
CA LEU A 169 -15.58 -42.45 -26.67
C LEU A 169 -15.37 -41.09 -26.03
N THR A 170 -16.10 -40.06 -26.50
CA THR A 170 -16.07 -38.72 -25.94
C THR A 170 -16.48 -38.71 -24.47
N LEU A 171 -17.59 -39.41 -24.13
CA LEU A 171 -18.05 -39.52 -22.75
C LEU A 171 -17.03 -40.22 -21.84
N MET A 172 -16.33 -41.27 -22.33
CA MET A 172 -15.26 -41.93 -21.56
C MET A 172 -14.11 -40.94 -21.24
N ILE A 173 -13.68 -40.11 -22.19
CA ILE A 173 -12.62 -39.11 -22.00
C ILE A 173 -13.10 -38.04 -21.05
N PHE A 174 -14.29 -37.48 -21.27
CA PHE A 174 -14.82 -36.41 -20.45
C PHE A 174 -15.18 -36.85 -19.01
N LEU A 175 -15.38 -38.13 -18.75
CA LEU A 175 -15.53 -38.68 -17.40
C LEU A 175 -14.22 -38.61 -16.60
N CYS A 176 -13.06 -38.67 -17.26
CA CYS A 176 -11.76 -38.52 -16.62
C CYS A 176 -11.54 -37.07 -16.09
N VAL A 177 -12.16 -36.08 -16.75
CA VAL A 177 -11.96 -34.66 -16.41
C VAL A 177 -12.45 -34.31 -15.00
N PRO A 178 -13.72 -34.55 -14.59
CA PRO A 178 -14.18 -34.27 -13.24
C PRO A 178 -13.43 -35.08 -12.18
N LEU A 179 -13.04 -36.33 -12.50
CA LEU A 179 -12.23 -37.14 -11.58
C LEU A 179 -10.86 -36.51 -11.35
N MET A 180 -10.19 -36.11 -12.42
CA MET A 180 -8.92 -35.36 -12.36
C MET A 180 -9.07 -34.06 -11.56
N CYS A 181 -10.08 -33.25 -11.86
CA CYS A 181 -10.36 -32.00 -11.15
C CYS A 181 -10.57 -32.22 -9.66
N GLY A 182 -11.33 -33.27 -9.27
CA GLY A 182 -11.59 -33.59 -7.87
C GLY A 182 -10.32 -33.93 -7.10
N VAL A 183 -9.48 -34.83 -7.62
CA VAL A 183 -8.21 -35.22 -7.00
C VAL A 183 -7.23 -34.04 -6.96
N CYS A 184 -7.10 -33.32 -8.09
CA CYS A 184 -6.22 -32.13 -8.15
C CYS A 184 -6.66 -31.04 -7.18
N MET A 185 -7.97 -30.82 -6.99
CA MET A 185 -8.50 -29.85 -6.03
C MET A 185 -8.10 -30.19 -4.58
N ILE A 186 -8.23 -31.46 -4.18
CA ILE A 186 -7.82 -31.90 -2.84
C ILE A 186 -6.33 -31.66 -2.61
N LEU A 187 -5.48 -32.02 -3.57
CA LEU A 187 -4.04 -31.80 -3.46
C LEU A 187 -3.69 -30.31 -3.47
N ASN A 188 -4.38 -29.52 -4.28
CA ASN A 188 -4.20 -28.09 -4.35
C ASN A 188 -4.54 -27.40 -2.99
N PHE A 189 -5.61 -27.81 -2.32
CA PHE A 189 -5.93 -27.29 -0.98
C PHE A 189 -4.81 -27.57 0.03
N ARG A 190 -4.24 -28.80 0.03
CA ARG A 190 -3.10 -29.14 0.89
C ARG A 190 -1.85 -28.34 0.56
N MET A 191 -1.54 -28.21 -0.71
CA MET A 191 -0.42 -27.43 -1.22
C MET A 191 -0.54 -25.95 -0.82
N ARG A 192 -1.72 -25.34 -1.01
CA ARG A 192 -1.99 -23.95 -0.59
C ARG A 192 -1.83 -23.74 0.91
N SER A 193 -2.28 -24.68 1.73
CA SER A 193 -2.08 -24.62 3.19
C SER A 193 -0.59 -24.62 3.54
N ALA A 194 0.20 -25.45 2.87
CA ALA A 194 1.65 -25.51 3.06
C ALA A 194 2.34 -24.22 2.60
N PHE A 195 1.97 -23.66 1.44
CA PHE A 195 2.49 -22.36 0.97
C PHE A 195 2.15 -21.22 1.94
N ARG A 196 0.96 -21.22 2.53
CA ARG A 196 0.59 -20.22 3.55
C ARG A 196 1.49 -20.31 4.78
N LYS A 197 1.74 -21.54 5.28
CA LYS A 197 2.66 -21.75 6.40
C LYS A 197 4.08 -21.29 6.06
N GLN A 198 4.56 -21.61 4.86
CA GLN A 198 5.86 -21.16 4.37
C GLN A 198 5.97 -19.63 4.31
N ARG A 199 4.91 -18.95 3.82
CA ARG A 199 4.86 -17.47 3.75
C ARG A 199 4.88 -16.84 5.14
N ASN A 200 4.16 -17.41 6.10
CA ASN A 200 4.20 -16.90 7.46
C ASN A 200 5.60 -17.08 8.09
N GLN A 201 6.19 -18.27 7.92
CA GLN A 201 7.52 -18.55 8.47
C GLN A 201 8.62 -17.68 7.87
N ILE A 202 8.57 -17.38 6.55
CA ILE A 202 9.54 -16.44 5.96
C ILE A 202 9.34 -15.01 6.48
N GLY A 203 8.09 -14.63 6.81
CA GLY A 203 7.81 -13.37 7.47
C GLY A 203 8.44 -13.27 8.85
N GLU A 204 8.35 -14.33 9.67
CA GLU A 204 8.99 -14.40 10.99
C GLU A 204 10.52 -14.38 10.88
N LEU A 205 11.07 -15.13 9.91
CA LEU A 205 12.51 -15.14 9.65
C LEU A 205 13.03 -13.77 9.21
N ASN A 206 12.31 -13.07 8.32
CA ASN A 206 12.66 -11.72 7.89
C ASN A 206 12.64 -10.73 9.06
N ALA A 207 11.61 -10.78 9.92
CA ALA A 207 11.55 -9.94 11.10
C ALA A 207 12.74 -10.18 12.06
N ARG A 208 13.14 -11.45 12.22
CA ARG A 208 14.33 -11.81 13.02
C ARG A 208 15.62 -11.26 12.42
N ILE A 209 15.78 -11.40 11.10
CA ILE A 209 16.96 -10.87 10.38
C ILE A 209 17.01 -9.34 10.51
N GLU A 210 15.88 -8.66 10.30
CA GLU A 210 15.77 -7.21 10.42
C GLU A 210 16.17 -6.75 11.83
N ASP A 211 15.62 -7.39 12.86
CA ASP A 211 15.89 -7.06 14.27
C ASP A 211 17.39 -7.23 14.61
N SER A 212 18.00 -8.34 14.20
CA SER A 212 19.42 -8.60 14.39
C SER A 212 20.32 -7.60 13.64
N LEU A 213 19.96 -7.23 12.40
CA LEU A 213 20.71 -6.27 11.60
C LEU A 213 20.57 -4.83 12.13
N LEU A 214 19.38 -4.41 12.55
CA LEU A 214 19.18 -3.11 13.19
C LEU A 214 19.90 -3.05 14.54
N GLY A 215 19.88 -4.14 15.29
CA GLY A 215 20.56 -4.30 16.58
C GLY A 215 22.05 -4.64 16.50
N HIS A 216 22.68 -4.64 15.30
CA HIS A 216 24.05 -5.18 15.13
C HIS A 216 25.10 -4.55 16.07
N LYS A 217 24.97 -3.25 16.40
CA LYS A 217 25.87 -2.58 17.36
C LYS A 217 25.72 -3.17 18.76
N VAL A 218 24.51 -3.53 19.17
CA VAL A 218 24.25 -4.17 20.47
C VAL A 218 24.84 -5.58 20.47
N VAL A 219 24.58 -6.36 19.41
CA VAL A 219 25.14 -7.71 19.25
C VAL A 219 26.67 -7.67 19.37
N LYS A 220 27.33 -6.72 18.67
CA LYS A 220 28.78 -6.53 18.73
C LYS A 220 29.27 -6.07 20.10
N ALA A 221 28.57 -5.13 20.74
CA ALA A 221 28.95 -4.61 22.06
C ALA A 221 28.92 -5.68 23.15
N PHE A 222 28.02 -6.66 23.02
CA PHE A 222 27.88 -7.78 23.96
C PHE A 222 28.52 -9.08 23.49
N THR A 223 29.15 -9.11 22.30
CA THR A 223 29.82 -10.29 21.71
C THR A 223 28.89 -11.50 21.62
N ASN A 224 27.62 -11.26 21.23
CA ASN A 224 26.54 -12.26 21.19
C ASN A 224 26.22 -12.78 19.78
N GLU A 225 27.19 -12.78 18.85
CA GLU A 225 27.00 -13.24 17.49
C GLU A 225 26.58 -14.71 17.41
N GLU A 226 27.12 -15.57 18.30
CA GLU A 226 26.77 -16.99 18.36
C GLU A 226 25.29 -17.18 18.77
N VAL A 227 24.82 -16.40 19.73
CA VAL A 227 23.42 -16.44 20.18
C VAL A 227 22.46 -16.04 19.03
N GLU A 228 22.80 -15.02 18.27
CA GLU A 228 21.99 -14.60 17.11
C GLU A 228 22.03 -15.65 15.99
N ASN A 229 23.19 -16.26 15.73
CA ASN A 229 23.32 -17.36 14.78
C ASN A 229 22.50 -18.58 15.18
N GLU A 230 22.49 -18.98 16.44
CA GLU A 230 21.66 -20.10 16.92
C GLU A 230 20.15 -19.82 16.73
N LYS A 231 19.71 -18.60 17.03
CA LYS A 231 18.32 -18.18 16.80
C LYS A 231 17.97 -18.27 15.32
N PHE A 232 18.84 -17.74 14.45
CA PHE A 232 18.65 -17.77 13.01
C PHE A 232 18.59 -19.22 12.49
N GLU A 233 19.52 -20.09 12.87
CA GLU A 233 19.57 -21.49 12.42
C GLU A 233 18.31 -22.27 12.84
N LYS A 234 17.77 -22.01 14.03
CA LYS A 234 16.52 -22.62 14.48
C LYS A 234 15.35 -22.24 13.58
N ASP A 235 15.17 -20.94 13.30
CA ASP A 235 14.08 -20.43 12.48
C ASP A 235 14.25 -20.85 11.00
N ASN A 236 15.48 -20.84 10.50
CA ASN A 236 15.84 -21.30 9.16
C ASN A 236 15.61 -22.82 8.98
N GLY A 237 15.93 -23.61 9.99
CA GLY A 237 15.63 -25.04 10.03
C GLY A 237 14.12 -25.32 9.96
N THR A 238 13.32 -24.58 10.73
CA THR A 238 11.85 -24.66 10.69
C THR A 238 11.33 -24.29 9.30
N PHE A 239 11.84 -23.22 8.69
CA PHE A 239 11.50 -22.83 7.34
C PHE A 239 11.83 -23.93 6.32
N LEU A 240 13.01 -24.55 6.43
CA LEU A 240 13.43 -25.63 5.54
C LEU A 240 12.46 -26.83 5.63
N ASP A 241 12.00 -27.21 6.80
CA ASP A 241 11.10 -28.35 6.96
C ASP A 241 9.70 -28.07 6.41
N ILE A 242 9.19 -26.86 6.60
CA ILE A 242 7.94 -26.41 5.97
C ILE A 242 8.10 -26.41 4.43
N LYS A 243 9.24 -25.94 3.90
CA LYS A 243 9.54 -25.90 2.47
C LYS A 243 9.62 -27.30 1.86
N LYS A 244 10.25 -28.27 2.56
CA LYS A 244 10.25 -29.67 2.17
C LYS A 244 8.83 -30.26 2.05
N LEU A 245 7.96 -29.94 3.01
CA LEU A 245 6.55 -30.37 2.97
C LEU A 245 5.81 -29.75 1.79
N THR A 246 6.02 -28.47 1.52
CA THR A 246 5.44 -27.76 0.38
C THR A 246 5.85 -28.41 -0.94
N TYR A 247 7.14 -28.72 -1.12
CA TYR A 247 7.63 -29.39 -2.33
C TYR A 247 7.09 -30.82 -2.48
N ARG A 248 6.85 -31.56 -1.38
CA ARG A 248 6.20 -32.87 -1.44
C ARG A 248 4.77 -32.77 -1.98
N TYR A 249 3.97 -31.80 -1.51
CA TYR A 249 2.62 -31.58 -2.04
C TYR A 249 2.64 -31.13 -3.51
N MET A 250 3.59 -30.24 -3.88
CA MET A 250 3.76 -29.81 -5.26
C MET A 250 4.16 -30.99 -6.18
N ALA A 251 5.08 -31.84 -5.74
CA ALA A 251 5.45 -33.05 -6.47
C ALA A 251 4.26 -34.01 -6.63
N ALA A 252 3.51 -34.26 -5.55
CA ALA A 252 2.31 -35.09 -5.60
C ALA A 252 1.28 -34.54 -6.58
N PHE A 253 1.02 -33.22 -6.55
CA PHE A 253 0.12 -32.55 -7.50
C PHE A 253 0.57 -32.74 -8.95
N ASN A 254 1.82 -32.39 -9.28
CA ASN A 254 2.37 -32.49 -10.63
C ASN A 254 2.37 -33.94 -11.14
N THR A 255 2.71 -34.90 -10.27
CA THR A 255 2.71 -36.33 -10.64
C THR A 255 1.30 -36.84 -10.89
N THR A 256 0.33 -36.38 -10.09
CA THR A 256 -1.09 -36.72 -10.28
C THR A 256 -1.62 -36.18 -11.61
N VAL A 257 -1.31 -34.93 -11.95
CA VAL A 257 -1.66 -34.35 -13.26
C VAL A 257 -1.09 -35.21 -14.40
N LYS A 258 0.21 -35.57 -14.34
CA LYS A 258 0.85 -36.44 -15.35
C LYS A 258 0.21 -37.81 -15.43
N LEU A 259 -0.24 -38.39 -14.31
CA LEU A 259 -0.94 -39.68 -14.31
C LEU A 259 -2.27 -39.59 -15.05
N PHE A 260 -3.07 -38.55 -14.80
CA PHE A 260 -4.33 -38.35 -15.52
C PHE A 260 -4.12 -38.02 -17.00
N ASP A 261 -3.06 -37.25 -17.34
CA ASP A 261 -2.65 -37.07 -18.74
C ASP A 261 -2.43 -38.43 -19.42
N GLY A 262 -1.63 -39.31 -18.82
CA GLY A 262 -1.38 -40.65 -19.32
C GLY A 262 -2.63 -41.52 -19.40
N LEU A 263 -3.54 -41.40 -18.39
CA LEU A 263 -4.81 -42.13 -18.36
C LEU A 263 -5.74 -41.70 -19.52
N MET A 264 -5.84 -40.40 -19.80
CA MET A 264 -6.65 -39.89 -20.91
C MET A 264 -6.13 -40.41 -22.27
N TYR A 265 -4.81 -40.38 -22.47
CA TYR A 265 -4.19 -40.98 -23.66
C TYR A 265 -4.39 -42.51 -23.75
N LEU A 266 -4.32 -43.20 -22.60
CA LEU A 266 -4.60 -44.64 -22.54
C LEU A 266 -6.06 -44.96 -22.97
N VAL A 267 -7.02 -44.15 -22.49
CA VAL A 267 -8.43 -44.30 -22.90
C VAL A 267 -8.57 -44.12 -24.43
N VAL A 268 -7.94 -43.08 -25.00
CA VAL A 268 -7.96 -42.84 -26.44
C VAL A 268 -7.31 -44.01 -27.19
N LEU A 269 -6.15 -44.48 -26.74
CA LEU A 269 -5.42 -45.59 -27.40
C LEU A 269 -6.21 -46.88 -27.35
N VAL A 270 -6.69 -47.31 -26.18
CA VAL A 270 -7.34 -48.59 -25.99
C VAL A 270 -8.79 -48.58 -26.51
N ALA A 271 -9.64 -47.69 -25.98
CA ALA A 271 -11.03 -47.61 -26.38
C ALA A 271 -11.16 -47.11 -27.82
N GLY A 272 -10.40 -46.09 -28.23
CA GLY A 272 -10.35 -45.61 -29.60
C GLY A 272 -9.85 -46.67 -30.57
N GLY A 273 -8.78 -47.42 -30.24
CA GLY A 273 -8.29 -48.55 -31.02
C GLY A 273 -9.35 -49.64 -31.19
N ILE A 274 -10.07 -50.03 -30.11
CA ILE A 274 -11.17 -51.00 -30.19
C ILE A 274 -12.31 -50.48 -31.07
N PHE A 275 -12.69 -49.19 -30.97
CA PHE A 275 -13.74 -48.64 -31.85
C PHE A 275 -13.28 -48.55 -33.31
N MET A 276 -12.00 -48.33 -33.56
CA MET A 276 -11.42 -48.31 -34.89
C MET A 276 -11.45 -49.72 -35.50
N VAL A 277 -11.02 -50.77 -34.79
CA VAL A 277 -11.10 -52.17 -35.24
C VAL A 277 -12.54 -52.60 -35.52
N ARG A 278 -13.50 -52.09 -34.75
CA ARG A 278 -14.92 -52.31 -34.94
C ARG A 278 -15.55 -51.46 -36.05
N GLY A 279 -14.76 -50.64 -36.76
CA GLY A 279 -15.26 -49.80 -37.86
C GLY A 279 -16.14 -48.61 -37.39
N LYS A 280 -16.13 -48.29 -36.09
CA LYS A 280 -16.95 -47.19 -35.53
C LYS A 280 -16.29 -45.79 -35.64
N ILE A 281 -14.98 -45.76 -35.81
CA ILE A 281 -14.19 -44.56 -36.08
C ILE A 281 -13.09 -44.87 -37.10
N ALA A 282 -12.66 -43.86 -37.84
CA ALA A 282 -11.55 -43.95 -38.78
C ALA A 282 -10.20 -43.63 -38.12
N ALA A 283 -9.08 -43.91 -38.80
CA ALA A 283 -7.75 -43.63 -38.24
C ALA A 283 -7.50 -42.14 -38.03
N GLY A 284 -7.98 -41.25 -38.91
CA GLY A 284 -7.89 -39.82 -38.73
C GLY A 284 -8.75 -39.29 -37.58
N ASP A 285 -9.83 -40.01 -37.23
CA ASP A 285 -10.61 -39.69 -36.03
C ASP A 285 -9.78 -39.94 -34.76
N LEU A 286 -9.00 -41.02 -34.70
CA LEU A 286 -8.11 -41.32 -33.59
C LEU A 286 -7.04 -40.22 -33.43
N VAL A 287 -6.46 -39.75 -34.54
CA VAL A 287 -5.51 -38.62 -34.52
C VAL A 287 -6.16 -37.37 -33.99
N ALA A 288 -7.39 -37.05 -34.43
CA ALA A 288 -8.12 -35.88 -33.91
C ALA A 288 -8.38 -36.01 -32.40
N TYR A 289 -8.79 -37.17 -31.90
CA TYR A 289 -8.97 -37.43 -30.47
C TYR A 289 -7.67 -37.18 -29.68
N MET A 290 -6.52 -37.65 -30.17
CA MET A 290 -5.21 -37.40 -29.50
C MET A 290 -4.88 -35.92 -29.42
N LEU A 291 -5.08 -35.17 -30.50
CA LEU A 291 -4.80 -33.72 -30.54
C LEU A 291 -5.76 -32.93 -29.64
N TYR A 292 -7.07 -33.24 -29.65
CA TYR A 292 -8.05 -32.58 -28.79
C TYR A 292 -7.84 -32.90 -27.29
N VAL A 293 -7.45 -34.16 -26.98
CA VAL A 293 -7.08 -34.51 -25.59
C VAL A 293 -5.88 -33.70 -25.11
N SER A 294 -4.86 -33.52 -25.97
CA SER A 294 -3.71 -32.62 -25.64
C SER A 294 -4.18 -31.22 -25.33
N THR A 295 -5.06 -30.65 -26.14
CA THR A 295 -5.65 -29.31 -25.94
C THR A 295 -6.45 -29.25 -24.63
N LEU A 296 -7.29 -30.26 -24.33
CA LEU A 296 -8.08 -30.31 -23.09
C LEU A 296 -7.20 -30.38 -21.84
N ILE A 297 -6.17 -31.22 -21.87
CA ILE A 297 -5.19 -31.33 -20.76
C ILE A 297 -4.52 -29.99 -20.50
N ALA A 298 -4.02 -29.31 -21.55
CA ALA A 298 -3.42 -27.98 -21.43
C ALA A 298 -4.40 -26.96 -20.85
N THR A 299 -5.66 -26.99 -21.29
CA THR A 299 -6.73 -26.13 -20.82
C THR A 299 -7.03 -26.33 -19.33
N ILE A 300 -7.14 -27.59 -18.88
CA ILE A 300 -7.40 -27.93 -17.48
C ILE A 300 -6.24 -27.44 -16.59
N ARG A 301 -5.00 -27.65 -17.05
CA ARG A 301 -3.80 -27.16 -16.32
C ARG A 301 -3.84 -25.65 -16.13
N ARG A 302 -4.17 -24.89 -17.18
CA ARG A 302 -4.34 -23.43 -17.11
C ARG A 302 -5.43 -23.01 -16.13
N ILE A 303 -6.60 -23.64 -16.15
CA ILE A 303 -7.68 -23.34 -15.16
C ILE A 303 -7.17 -23.46 -13.72
N ILE A 304 -6.36 -24.50 -13.43
CA ILE A 304 -5.83 -24.72 -12.08
C ILE A 304 -4.82 -23.62 -11.70
N GLU A 305 -3.95 -23.22 -12.62
CA GLU A 305 -2.97 -22.14 -12.43
C GLU A 305 -3.67 -20.80 -12.17
N PHE A 306 -4.65 -20.45 -12.99
CA PHE A 306 -5.40 -19.19 -12.83
C PHE A 306 -6.36 -19.16 -11.64
N ALA A 307 -6.74 -20.31 -11.09
CA ALA A 307 -7.52 -20.35 -9.85
C ALA A 307 -6.74 -19.78 -8.65
N GLU A 308 -5.41 -19.87 -8.63
CA GLU A 308 -4.58 -19.23 -7.60
C GLU A 308 -4.48 -17.72 -7.83
N GLN A 309 -4.27 -17.31 -9.08
CA GLN A 309 -4.21 -15.90 -9.46
C GLN A 309 -5.53 -15.17 -9.17
N PHE A 310 -6.65 -15.82 -9.47
CA PHE A 310 -7.99 -15.35 -9.09
C PHE A 310 -8.07 -15.06 -7.58
N GLN A 311 -7.61 -15.98 -6.73
CA GLN A 311 -7.67 -15.79 -5.28
C GLN A 311 -6.74 -14.67 -4.81
N ARG A 312 -5.54 -14.52 -5.38
CA ARG A 312 -4.61 -13.42 -5.08
C ARG A 312 -5.22 -12.08 -5.44
N GLY A 313 -5.76 -11.97 -6.66
CA GLY A 313 -6.43 -10.75 -7.11
C GLY A 313 -7.63 -10.36 -6.23
N MET A 314 -8.46 -11.33 -5.83
CA MET A 314 -9.57 -11.08 -4.91
C MET A 314 -9.10 -10.58 -3.55
N THR A 315 -8.00 -11.12 -3.01
CA THR A 315 -7.39 -10.62 -1.77
C THR A 315 -6.80 -9.22 -1.96
N GLY A 316 -6.20 -8.93 -3.12
CA GLY A 316 -5.71 -7.60 -3.47
C GLY A 316 -6.85 -6.57 -3.51
N ILE A 317 -7.97 -6.91 -4.13
CA ILE A 317 -9.18 -6.06 -4.16
C ILE A 317 -9.70 -5.80 -2.74
N GLU A 318 -9.78 -6.83 -1.90
CA GLU A 318 -10.22 -6.70 -0.51
C GLU A 318 -9.34 -5.72 0.27
N ARG A 319 -8.01 -5.85 0.18
CA ARG A 319 -7.06 -4.98 0.85
C ARG A 319 -7.08 -3.55 0.32
N PHE A 320 -7.29 -3.38 -0.97
CA PHE A 320 -7.51 -2.08 -1.59
C PHE A 320 -8.77 -1.41 -1.02
N LEU A 321 -9.88 -2.15 -0.93
CA LEU A 321 -11.12 -1.63 -0.38
C LEU A 321 -11.01 -1.28 1.12
N GLN A 322 -10.20 -2.01 1.89
CA GLN A 322 -9.89 -1.65 3.28
C GLN A 322 -9.20 -0.28 3.40
N ILE A 323 -8.47 0.16 2.37
CA ILE A 323 -7.92 1.53 2.34
C ILE A 323 -9.01 2.53 1.96
N VAL A 324 -9.70 2.30 0.83
CA VAL A 324 -10.65 3.26 0.27
C VAL A 324 -11.92 3.42 1.11
N ASP A 325 -12.28 2.40 1.88
CA ASP A 325 -13.43 2.41 2.79
C ASP A 325 -13.03 2.77 4.24
N ALA A 326 -11.75 3.12 4.49
CA ALA A 326 -11.34 3.63 5.80
C ALA A 326 -12.03 4.97 6.09
N ASP A 327 -12.57 5.12 7.29
CA ASP A 327 -13.33 6.30 7.65
C ASP A 327 -12.43 7.55 7.70
N ILE A 328 -12.92 8.64 7.11
CA ILE A 328 -12.29 9.95 7.20
C ILE A 328 -12.85 10.61 8.47
N GLU A 329 -12.11 10.52 9.57
CA GLU A 329 -12.56 11.03 10.87
C GLU A 329 -12.59 12.55 10.92
N ILE A 330 -11.63 13.22 10.26
CA ILE A 330 -11.47 14.68 10.28
C ILE A 330 -11.74 15.22 8.87
N PHE A 331 -12.82 15.95 8.72
CA PHE A 331 -13.27 16.54 7.44
C PHE A 331 -13.82 17.95 7.64
N ASP A 332 -13.96 18.67 6.55
CA ASP A 332 -14.60 19.98 6.56
C ASP A 332 -16.12 19.82 6.68
N GLU A 333 -16.74 20.53 7.62
CA GLU A 333 -18.19 20.58 7.73
C GLU A 333 -18.79 21.19 6.44
N PRO A 334 -20.02 20.81 6.04
CA PRO A 334 -20.61 21.29 4.79
C PRO A 334 -20.75 22.83 4.70
N ASP A 335 -20.81 23.51 5.84
CA ASP A 335 -20.91 24.96 6.01
C ASP A 335 -19.59 25.60 6.46
N ALA A 336 -18.48 24.87 6.37
CA ALA A 336 -17.17 25.38 6.76
C ALA A 336 -16.76 26.59 5.91
N VAL A 337 -16.29 27.63 6.60
CA VAL A 337 -15.86 28.89 6.00
C VAL A 337 -14.33 29.01 5.98
N GLU A 338 -13.81 29.85 5.11
CA GLU A 338 -12.39 30.14 5.07
C GLU A 338 -12.01 31.09 6.23
N LEU A 339 -11.03 30.70 7.04
CA LEU A 339 -10.42 31.55 8.09
C LEU A 339 -9.52 32.59 7.42
N LYS A 340 -9.88 33.88 7.57
CA LYS A 340 -9.14 35.00 7.00
C LYS A 340 -8.58 35.88 8.11
N ASP A 341 -7.29 36.18 8.02
CA ASP A 341 -6.55 37.11 8.89
C ASP A 341 -6.87 36.98 10.39
N PRO A 342 -6.73 35.78 11.00
CA PRO A 342 -7.04 35.60 12.39
C PRO A 342 -6.08 36.40 13.29
N LYS A 343 -6.61 36.94 14.39
CA LYS A 343 -5.81 37.59 15.43
C LYS A 343 -5.01 36.57 16.24
N GLY A 344 -5.53 35.36 16.37
CA GLY A 344 -4.89 34.24 17.02
C GLY A 344 -5.26 34.07 18.49
N GLU A 345 -6.41 34.56 18.94
CA GLU A 345 -6.93 34.24 20.27
C GLU A 345 -7.47 32.82 20.29
N ILE A 346 -6.98 31.95 21.20
CA ILE A 346 -7.39 30.54 21.30
C ILE A 346 -8.06 30.30 22.65
N SER A 347 -9.24 29.66 22.63
CA SER A 347 -9.96 29.29 23.84
C SER A 347 -10.39 27.84 23.83
N PHE A 348 -10.10 27.12 24.91
CA PHE A 348 -10.62 25.79 25.18
C PHE A 348 -11.78 25.92 26.17
N GLU A 349 -12.97 25.49 25.78
CA GLU A 349 -14.16 25.55 26.61
C GLU A 349 -14.65 24.15 26.96
N LYS A 350 -14.47 23.73 28.21
CA LYS A 350 -14.86 22.42 28.77
C LYS A 350 -14.38 21.25 27.90
N VAL A 351 -13.15 21.31 27.42
CA VAL A 351 -12.58 20.31 26.50
C VAL A 351 -12.26 19.03 27.23
N SER A 352 -12.87 17.94 26.80
CA SER A 352 -12.47 16.58 27.16
C SER A 352 -11.92 15.89 25.92
N PHE A 353 -10.85 15.11 26.09
CA PHE A 353 -10.23 14.37 25.01
C PHE A 353 -9.70 13.02 25.48
N GLU A 354 -9.98 12.00 24.68
CA GLU A 354 -9.38 10.67 24.77
C GLU A 354 -8.91 10.22 23.40
N TYR A 355 -7.81 9.46 23.35
CA TYR A 355 -7.34 8.91 22.10
C TYR A 355 -8.28 7.78 21.64
N PRO A 356 -8.70 7.75 20.36
CA PRO A 356 -9.63 6.72 19.84
C PRO A 356 -9.09 5.29 19.93
N ASP A 357 -7.75 5.13 20.05
CA ASP A 357 -7.06 3.86 19.93
C ASP A 357 -7.09 3.03 21.21
N ASP A 358 -6.82 3.66 22.35
CA ASP A 358 -6.68 3.03 23.66
C ASP A 358 -7.65 3.57 24.70
N HIS A 359 -8.53 4.51 24.28
CA HIS A 359 -9.47 5.22 25.16
C HIS A 359 -8.78 5.89 26.38
N ASN A 360 -7.50 6.24 26.23
CA ASN A 360 -6.75 6.93 27.25
C ASN A 360 -7.24 8.37 27.36
N LYS A 361 -7.85 8.72 28.50
CA LYS A 361 -8.32 10.05 28.80
C LYS A 361 -7.14 10.97 29.12
N VAL A 362 -6.97 12.00 28.31
CA VAL A 362 -5.90 12.98 28.47
C VAL A 362 -6.40 14.24 29.14
N PHE A 363 -7.59 14.70 28.79
CA PHE A 363 -8.22 15.88 29.37
C PHE A 363 -9.65 15.60 29.79
N THR A 364 -10.04 16.22 30.91
CA THR A 364 -11.43 16.21 31.38
C THR A 364 -11.80 17.65 31.75
N ASN A 365 -12.77 18.24 31.02
CA ASN A 365 -13.32 19.57 31.28
C ASN A 365 -12.25 20.70 31.34
N LEU A 366 -11.23 20.62 30.47
CA LEU A 366 -10.16 21.61 30.37
C LEU A 366 -10.70 22.95 29.90
N ASN A 367 -10.38 24.01 30.63
CA ASN A 367 -10.65 25.40 30.25
C ASN A 367 -9.32 26.14 30.17
N LEU A 368 -9.07 26.80 29.05
CA LEU A 368 -7.84 27.58 28.82
C LEU A 368 -8.16 28.71 27.85
N GLN A 369 -7.67 29.93 28.14
CA GLN A 369 -7.69 31.05 27.22
C GLN A 369 -6.27 31.53 26.95
N ILE A 370 -5.92 31.72 25.68
CA ILE A 370 -4.64 32.24 25.20
C ILE A 370 -4.93 33.49 24.40
N HIS A 371 -4.37 34.63 24.80
CA HIS A 371 -4.64 35.89 24.13
C HIS A 371 -3.87 36.02 22.80
N ALA A 372 -4.41 36.83 21.90
CA ALA A 372 -3.73 37.12 20.63
C ALA A 372 -2.34 37.75 20.87
N GLY A 373 -1.32 37.18 20.25
CA GLY A 373 0.08 37.62 20.37
C GLY A 373 0.78 37.16 21.66
N GLU A 374 0.12 36.40 22.53
CA GLU A 374 0.69 35.89 23.79
C GLU A 374 1.67 34.75 23.55
N LYS A 375 2.77 34.72 24.28
CA LYS A 375 3.75 33.62 24.30
C LYS A 375 3.53 32.77 25.54
N VAL A 376 3.00 31.59 25.36
CA VAL A 376 2.65 30.64 26.42
C VAL A 376 3.61 29.44 26.41
N ALA A 377 4.27 29.16 27.53
CA ALA A 377 5.04 27.94 27.74
C ALA A 377 4.19 26.89 28.46
N ILE A 378 4.26 25.65 27.97
CA ILE A 378 3.59 24.49 28.56
C ILE A 378 4.66 23.57 29.14
N VAL A 379 4.62 23.36 30.45
CA VAL A 379 5.55 22.51 31.19
C VAL A 379 4.79 21.43 31.96
N GLY A 380 5.46 20.35 32.35
CA GLY A 380 4.85 19.26 33.10
C GLY A 380 5.52 17.93 32.83
N PRO A 381 5.10 16.85 33.52
CA PRO A 381 5.68 15.52 33.36
C PRO A 381 5.48 14.96 31.93
N SER A 382 6.34 14.00 31.54
CA SER A 382 6.10 13.23 30.33
C SER A 382 4.76 12.49 30.44
N GLY A 383 3.99 12.53 29.35
CA GLY A 383 2.65 11.92 29.33
C GLY A 383 1.51 12.84 29.78
N GLY A 384 1.80 14.00 30.42
CA GLY A 384 0.77 14.94 30.92
C GLY A 384 -0.04 15.69 29.85
N GLY A 385 -0.07 15.24 28.59
CA GLY A 385 -0.94 15.79 27.53
C GLY A 385 -0.43 17.03 26.78
N LYS A 386 0.81 17.50 27.01
CA LYS A 386 1.36 18.72 26.37
C LYS A 386 1.28 18.70 24.84
N THR A 387 1.80 17.65 24.22
CA THR A 387 1.75 17.46 22.76
C THR A 387 0.33 17.27 22.26
N THR A 388 -0.52 16.61 23.05
CA THR A 388 -1.94 16.43 22.73
C THR A 388 -2.65 17.77 22.66
N LEU A 389 -2.48 18.66 23.64
CA LEU A 389 -3.06 20.00 23.66
C LEU A 389 -2.70 20.77 22.38
N CYS A 390 -1.42 20.74 22.01
CA CYS A 390 -0.92 21.40 20.81
C CYS A 390 -1.47 20.78 19.51
N ASN A 391 -1.71 19.46 19.47
CA ASN A 391 -2.25 18.76 18.31
C ASN A 391 -3.76 18.98 18.11
N LEU A 392 -4.50 19.37 19.13
CA LEU A 392 -5.92 19.69 19.03
C LEU A 392 -6.16 21.02 18.31
N ILE A 393 -5.26 22.00 18.41
CA ILE A 393 -5.42 23.34 17.80
C ILE A 393 -5.45 23.26 16.25
N PRO A 394 -4.53 22.55 15.55
CA PRO A 394 -4.59 22.38 14.10
C PRO A 394 -5.62 21.33 13.67
N ARG A 395 -6.42 20.82 14.61
CA ARG A 395 -7.44 19.81 14.40
C ARG A 395 -6.86 18.55 13.75
N PHE A 396 -5.74 18.02 14.35
CA PHE A 396 -5.24 16.70 14.01
C PHE A 396 -6.08 15.59 14.65
N TYR A 397 -6.80 15.94 15.71
CA TYR A 397 -7.83 15.17 16.38
C TYR A 397 -9.01 16.08 16.73
N ASP A 398 -10.21 15.56 16.77
CA ASP A 398 -11.39 16.25 17.29
C ASP A 398 -11.54 15.99 18.78
N VAL A 399 -12.01 16.98 19.52
CA VAL A 399 -12.31 16.83 20.96
C VAL A 399 -13.49 15.90 21.18
N SER A 400 -13.47 15.11 22.27
CA SER A 400 -14.56 14.21 22.65
C SER A 400 -15.76 14.98 23.18
N GLU A 401 -15.52 16.05 23.97
CA GLU A 401 -16.54 16.95 24.49
C GLU A 401 -15.97 18.37 24.56
N GLY A 402 -16.86 19.38 24.61
CA GLY A 402 -16.49 20.78 24.60
C GLY A 402 -16.14 21.30 23.21
N LYS A 403 -15.44 22.41 23.13
CA LYS A 403 -15.03 23.04 21.87
C LYS A 403 -13.75 23.85 22.03
N ILE A 404 -13.04 24.02 20.92
CA ILE A 404 -11.90 24.91 20.80
C ILE A 404 -12.29 26.05 19.89
N LEU A 405 -12.10 27.25 20.37
CA LEU A 405 -12.44 28.48 19.62
C LEU A 405 -11.14 29.15 19.16
N LEU A 406 -11.18 29.69 17.96
CA LEU A 406 -10.19 30.61 17.42
C LEU A 406 -10.89 31.94 17.09
N ASP A 407 -10.44 33.03 17.72
CA ASP A 407 -11.07 34.34 17.65
C ASP A 407 -12.58 34.28 17.95
N GLY A 408 -12.98 33.50 18.95
CA GLY A 408 -14.37 33.31 19.39
C GLY A 408 -15.23 32.40 18.52
N GLN A 409 -14.69 31.79 17.47
CA GLN A 409 -15.40 30.86 16.60
C GLN A 409 -14.85 29.44 16.73
N ASP A 410 -15.73 28.43 16.73
CA ASP A 410 -15.32 27.03 16.80
C ASP A 410 -14.46 26.64 15.60
N ILE A 411 -13.30 26.01 15.87
CA ILE A 411 -12.35 25.59 14.83
C ILE A 411 -12.97 24.60 13.84
N LYS A 412 -14.03 23.87 14.20
CA LYS A 412 -14.78 22.98 13.32
C LYS A 412 -15.52 23.72 12.20
N ARG A 413 -15.81 25.01 12.39
CA ARG A 413 -16.47 25.85 11.37
C ARG A 413 -15.54 26.34 10.28
N PHE A 414 -14.24 26.14 10.43
CA PHE A 414 -13.26 26.55 9.42
C PHE A 414 -12.88 25.37 8.53
N THR A 415 -12.56 25.67 7.25
CA THR A 415 -11.94 24.65 6.39
C THR A 415 -10.57 24.29 6.95
N LEU A 416 -10.23 23.00 6.98
CA LEU A 416 -8.94 22.48 7.46
C LEU A 416 -7.76 23.15 6.75
N LYS A 417 -7.92 23.45 5.46
CA LYS A 417 -6.91 24.14 4.66
C LYS A 417 -6.62 25.54 5.21
N SER A 418 -7.65 26.33 5.50
CA SER A 418 -7.47 27.69 6.01
C SER A 418 -7.04 27.70 7.47
N LEU A 419 -7.59 26.84 8.33
CA LEU A 419 -7.15 26.69 9.72
C LEU A 419 -5.67 26.34 9.80
N ARG A 420 -5.25 25.25 9.16
CA ARG A 420 -3.86 24.80 9.14
C ARG A 420 -2.93 25.75 8.39
N GLY A 421 -3.46 26.51 7.42
CA GLY A 421 -2.75 27.56 6.72
C GLY A 421 -2.25 28.66 7.65
N ASN A 422 -3.03 28.99 8.68
CA ASN A 422 -2.74 30.04 9.66
C ASN A 422 -1.98 29.54 10.92
N ILE A 423 -1.59 28.27 10.98
CA ILE A 423 -0.83 27.68 12.09
C ILE A 423 0.51 27.16 11.59
N GLY A 424 1.61 27.57 12.18
CA GLY A 424 2.96 27.06 11.94
C GLY A 424 3.37 26.12 13.05
N ILE A 425 3.94 24.97 12.70
CA ILE A 425 4.39 23.97 13.67
C ILE A 425 5.87 23.68 13.44
N VAL A 426 6.68 23.83 14.49
CA VAL A 426 8.07 23.38 14.54
C VAL A 426 8.11 22.15 15.44
N GLN A 427 8.32 20.98 14.85
CA GLN A 427 8.29 19.69 15.54
C GLN A 427 9.65 19.35 16.16
N GLN A 428 9.64 18.52 17.20
CA GLN A 428 10.82 17.95 17.83
C GLN A 428 11.62 17.12 16.84
N ASP A 429 10.98 16.14 16.21
CA ASP A 429 11.57 15.30 15.17
C ASP A 429 11.32 15.93 13.79
N VAL A 430 12.33 16.62 13.27
CA VAL A 430 12.22 17.29 11.97
C VAL A 430 12.23 16.28 10.84
N TYR A 431 11.15 16.27 10.07
CA TYR A 431 11.07 15.50 8.82
C TYR A 431 11.45 16.36 7.61
N LEU A 432 12.50 15.94 6.90
CA LEU A 432 12.86 16.50 5.60
C LEU A 432 12.52 15.51 4.51
N PHE A 433 11.85 16.00 3.46
CA PHE A 433 11.56 15.21 2.28
C PHE A 433 12.84 14.97 1.45
N SER A 434 12.93 13.84 0.79
CA SER A 434 13.98 13.58 -0.18
C SER A 434 13.90 14.62 -1.31
N GLY A 435 14.97 15.41 -1.46
CA GLY A 435 15.01 16.54 -2.38
C GLY A 435 16.12 17.50 -2.00
N THR A 436 16.11 18.71 -2.58
CA THR A 436 17.06 19.78 -2.29
C THR A 436 16.66 20.55 -1.02
N ILE A 437 17.59 21.32 -0.47
CA ILE A 437 17.30 22.24 0.63
C ILE A 437 16.27 23.28 0.18
N TYR A 438 16.40 23.79 -1.05
CA TYR A 438 15.43 24.73 -1.64
C TYR A 438 14.01 24.16 -1.63
N GLU A 439 13.82 22.93 -2.14
CA GLU A 439 12.51 22.25 -2.17
C GLU A 439 11.95 22.05 -0.76
N ASN A 440 12.82 21.72 0.19
CA ASN A 440 12.41 21.54 1.58
C ASN A 440 11.95 22.83 2.24
N ILE A 441 12.59 23.97 1.99
CA ILE A 441 12.16 25.26 2.52
C ILE A 441 10.91 25.76 1.80
N SER A 442 10.87 25.69 0.46
CA SER A 442 9.73 26.12 -0.36
C SER A 442 8.44 25.35 -0.09
N TYR A 443 8.54 24.18 0.56
CA TYR A 443 7.37 23.41 1.03
C TYR A 443 6.48 24.22 2.00
N GLY A 444 7.04 25.19 2.73
CA GLY A 444 6.28 26.09 3.60
C GLY A 444 5.29 26.98 2.84
N ARG A 445 5.61 27.39 1.62
CA ARG A 445 4.76 28.18 0.71
C ARG A 445 5.09 27.79 -0.74
N PRO A 446 4.38 26.80 -1.32
CA PRO A 446 4.59 26.41 -2.71
C PRO A 446 4.42 27.59 -3.66
N GLY A 447 5.36 27.75 -4.60
CA GLY A 447 5.37 28.87 -5.55
C GLY A 447 6.01 30.15 -5.03
N ALA A 448 6.64 30.14 -3.84
CA ALA A 448 7.45 31.27 -3.33
C ALA A 448 8.64 31.56 -4.26
N SER A 449 9.04 32.84 -4.34
CA SER A 449 10.23 33.24 -5.10
C SER A 449 11.52 32.68 -4.45
N LYS A 450 12.61 32.63 -5.21
CA LYS A 450 13.91 32.21 -4.70
C LYS A 450 14.40 33.21 -3.62
N GLU A 451 14.10 34.46 -3.79
CA GLU A 451 14.43 35.54 -2.88
C GLU A 451 13.70 35.35 -1.53
N ASP A 452 12.40 35.02 -1.55
CA ASP A 452 11.62 34.72 -0.35
C ASP A 452 12.20 33.53 0.42
N VAL A 453 12.59 32.46 -0.29
CA VAL A 453 13.19 31.26 0.31
C VAL A 453 14.53 31.60 0.97
N ILE A 454 15.38 32.40 0.32
CA ILE A 454 16.67 32.84 0.86
C ILE A 454 16.45 33.73 2.10
N GLU A 455 15.50 34.63 2.05
CA GLU A 455 15.19 35.51 3.17
C GLU A 455 14.67 34.72 4.39
N ALA A 456 13.77 33.77 4.17
CA ALA A 456 13.32 32.88 5.22
C ALA A 456 14.46 32.03 5.81
N ALA A 457 15.40 31.58 4.99
CA ALA A 457 16.58 30.86 5.45
C ALA A 457 17.54 31.75 6.25
N LYS A 458 17.71 33.02 5.89
CA LYS A 458 18.50 33.99 6.66
C LYS A 458 17.91 34.22 8.05
N ARG A 459 16.62 34.48 8.14
CA ARG A 459 15.89 34.66 9.40
C ARG A 459 15.94 33.42 10.28
N ALA A 460 15.93 32.22 9.68
CA ALA A 460 16.10 30.97 10.41
C ALA A 460 17.56 30.64 10.77
N GLY A 461 18.54 31.53 10.48
CA GLY A 461 19.96 31.26 10.68
C GLY A 461 20.47 30.07 9.86
N ALA A 462 19.79 29.74 8.75
CA ALA A 462 20.15 28.60 7.90
C ALA A 462 21.04 28.99 6.73
N HIS A 463 21.00 30.24 6.26
CA HIS A 463 21.66 30.71 5.06
C HIS A 463 23.16 30.39 5.03
N ASP A 464 23.87 30.70 6.09
CA ASP A 464 25.32 30.65 6.14
C ASP A 464 25.81 29.21 5.97
N PHE A 465 25.29 28.25 6.76
CA PHE A 465 25.67 26.86 6.59
C PHE A 465 25.24 26.28 5.22
N ILE A 466 24.11 26.76 4.65
CA ILE A 466 23.68 26.33 3.31
C ILE A 466 24.71 26.77 2.26
N MET A 467 25.23 27.99 2.38
CA MET A 467 26.23 28.52 1.45
C MET A 467 27.62 27.88 1.58
N GLU A 468 27.92 27.27 2.75
CA GLU A 468 29.12 26.46 2.96
C GLU A 468 29.06 25.07 2.29
N LEU A 469 27.83 24.60 1.97
CA LEU A 469 27.66 23.35 1.25
C LEU A 469 28.03 23.53 -0.23
N LYS A 470 28.60 22.47 -0.82
CA LYS A 470 29.12 22.49 -2.20
C LYS A 470 28.10 23.01 -3.23
N ASP A 471 26.84 22.60 -3.09
CA ASP A 471 25.77 22.92 -4.04
C ASP A 471 24.77 23.95 -3.45
N GLY A 472 25.09 24.58 -2.31
CA GLY A 472 24.24 25.56 -1.65
C GLY A 472 22.80 25.07 -1.46
N TYR A 473 21.82 25.87 -1.89
CA TYR A 473 20.40 25.53 -1.81
C TYR A 473 19.99 24.31 -2.64
N ASP A 474 20.78 23.96 -3.67
CA ASP A 474 20.52 22.79 -4.52
C ASP A 474 21.12 21.51 -3.93
N THR A 475 21.71 21.56 -2.73
CA THR A 475 22.22 20.40 -2.02
C THR A 475 21.11 19.41 -1.71
N TYR A 476 21.27 18.16 -2.17
CA TYR A 476 20.34 17.06 -1.94
C TYR A 476 20.51 16.50 -0.52
N VAL A 477 19.45 16.57 0.29
CA VAL A 477 19.49 16.21 1.72
C VAL A 477 19.43 14.70 2.01
N GLY A 478 19.02 13.89 1.04
CA GLY A 478 18.81 12.45 1.22
C GLY A 478 17.50 12.11 1.94
N GLU A 479 17.29 10.84 2.18
CA GLU A 479 16.11 10.36 2.89
C GLU A 479 16.14 10.87 4.35
N ARG A 480 15.03 11.52 4.78
CA ARG A 480 14.89 12.14 6.12
C ARG A 480 16.04 13.10 6.48
N GLY A 481 16.72 13.66 5.48
CA GLY A 481 17.83 14.60 5.72
C GLY A 481 19.06 13.96 6.38
N VAL A 482 19.34 12.68 6.12
CA VAL A 482 20.43 11.92 6.76
C VAL A 482 21.81 12.59 6.65
N LYS A 483 22.01 13.47 5.66
CA LYS A 483 23.27 14.18 5.42
C LYS A 483 23.46 15.45 6.27
N LEU A 484 22.45 15.86 7.02
CA LEU A 484 22.44 17.10 7.82
C LEU A 484 22.48 16.80 9.32
N SER A 485 23.12 17.68 10.08
CA SER A 485 23.05 17.64 11.55
C SER A 485 21.65 17.96 12.08
N GLY A 486 21.35 17.60 13.32
CA GLY A 486 20.06 17.91 13.97
C GLY A 486 19.75 19.42 13.93
N GLY A 487 20.74 20.27 14.27
CA GLY A 487 20.58 21.72 14.23
C GLY A 487 20.36 22.29 12.83
N GLN A 488 20.99 21.72 11.80
CA GLN A 488 20.77 22.11 10.41
C GLN A 488 19.34 21.76 9.95
N LYS A 489 18.86 20.55 10.27
CA LYS A 489 17.47 20.14 10.00
C LYS A 489 16.46 21.07 10.68
N GLN A 490 16.72 21.41 11.96
CA GLN A 490 15.84 22.27 12.73
C GLN A 490 15.75 23.66 12.11
N ARG A 491 16.89 24.27 11.72
CA ARG A 491 16.90 25.57 11.04
C ARG A 491 16.16 25.56 9.70
N ILE A 492 16.24 24.47 8.93
CA ILE A 492 15.43 24.30 7.70
C ILE A 492 13.94 24.23 8.04
N SER A 493 13.55 23.52 9.10
CA SER A 493 12.15 23.47 9.56
C SER A 493 11.64 24.84 9.99
N ILE A 494 12.46 25.61 10.70
CA ILE A 494 12.12 26.99 11.09
C ILE A 494 11.99 27.88 9.86
N ALA A 495 12.87 27.74 8.85
CA ALA A 495 12.78 28.46 7.59
C ALA A 495 11.45 28.19 6.85
N ARG A 496 10.94 26.96 6.89
CA ARG A 496 9.58 26.63 6.36
C ARG A 496 8.50 27.48 7.03
N VAL A 497 8.57 27.64 8.36
CA VAL A 497 7.57 28.38 9.11
C VAL A 497 7.72 29.89 8.87
N PHE A 498 8.94 30.43 8.78
CA PHE A 498 9.16 31.82 8.36
C PHE A 498 8.57 32.11 6.98
N LEU A 499 8.79 31.22 6.02
CA LEU A 499 8.28 31.35 4.65
C LEU A 499 6.74 31.29 4.62
N LYS A 500 6.14 30.46 5.46
CA LYS A 500 4.68 30.32 5.61
C LYS A 500 4.07 31.55 6.26
N ASN A 501 4.76 32.17 7.22
CA ASN A 501 4.40 33.40 7.95
C ASN A 501 3.03 33.36 8.64
N PRO A 502 2.72 32.37 9.48
CA PRO A 502 1.42 32.22 10.13
C PRO A 502 1.30 33.11 11.38
N PRO A 503 0.07 33.53 11.79
CA PRO A 503 -0.17 34.29 13.02
C PRO A 503 -0.08 33.45 14.31
N ILE A 504 -0.23 32.11 14.20
CA ILE A 504 -0.18 31.19 15.33
C ILE A 504 1.00 30.23 15.13
N ILE A 505 1.78 30.01 16.18
CA ILE A 505 2.96 29.15 16.17
C ILE A 505 2.91 28.13 17.30
N ILE A 506 3.23 26.89 16.98
CA ILE A 506 3.39 25.80 17.93
C ILE A 506 4.84 25.32 17.84
N LEU A 507 5.55 25.36 18.97
CA LEU A 507 6.93 24.91 19.11
C LEU A 507 6.96 23.68 20.01
N ASP A 508 7.22 22.51 19.43
CA ASP A 508 7.30 21.25 20.16
C ASP A 508 8.77 20.86 20.35
N GLU A 509 9.31 21.10 21.56
CA GLU A 509 10.69 20.75 21.97
C GLU A 509 11.79 21.11 20.95
N ALA A 510 11.65 22.20 20.26
CA ALA A 510 12.45 22.56 19.09
C ALA A 510 13.99 22.65 19.32
N THR A 511 14.48 22.48 20.56
CA THR A 511 15.91 22.61 20.92
C THR A 511 16.47 21.40 21.67
N SER A 512 15.70 20.33 21.93
CA SER A 512 16.04 19.27 22.89
C SER A 512 17.27 18.41 22.55
N ALA A 513 17.66 18.29 21.27
CA ALA A 513 18.71 17.40 20.80
C ALA A 513 19.90 18.14 20.14
N LEU A 514 20.13 19.42 20.46
CA LEU A 514 21.12 20.25 19.78
C LEU A 514 22.37 20.47 20.65
N ASP A 515 23.52 20.65 19.99
CA ASP A 515 24.73 21.19 20.61
C ASP A 515 24.56 22.68 20.98
N ASN A 516 25.35 23.18 21.89
CA ASN A 516 25.20 24.55 22.48
C ASN A 516 25.20 25.68 21.44
N GLU A 517 26.01 25.56 20.37
CA GLU A 517 26.10 26.57 19.31
C GLU A 517 24.85 26.57 18.43
N SER A 518 24.42 25.39 18.00
CA SER A 518 23.19 25.21 17.24
C SER A 518 21.95 25.61 18.07
N GLU A 519 21.95 25.31 19.38
CA GLU A 519 20.88 25.72 20.29
C GLU A 519 20.71 27.23 20.35
N PHE A 520 21.82 27.97 20.52
CA PHE A 520 21.76 29.44 20.58
C PHE A 520 21.21 30.04 19.28
N ALA A 521 21.67 29.53 18.12
CA ALA A 521 21.20 29.99 16.81
C ALA A 521 19.70 29.69 16.61
N VAL A 522 19.26 28.50 17.00
CA VAL A 522 17.85 28.07 16.91
C VAL A 522 16.99 28.89 17.88
N ALA A 523 17.41 29.07 19.14
CA ALA A 523 16.65 29.83 20.11
C ALA A 523 16.46 31.30 19.67
N LYS A 524 17.50 31.92 19.09
CA LYS A 524 17.42 33.27 18.52
C LYS A 524 16.38 33.34 17.40
N SER A 525 16.42 32.38 16.44
CA SER A 525 15.49 32.34 15.32
C SER A 525 14.04 32.08 15.77
N LEU A 526 13.84 31.24 16.80
CA LEU A 526 12.52 30.99 17.39
C LEU A 526 11.98 32.22 18.11
N GLY A 527 12.86 32.97 18.80
CA GLY A 527 12.52 34.27 19.42
C GLY A 527 11.98 35.26 18.38
N GLU A 528 12.71 35.46 17.27
CA GLU A 528 12.28 36.29 16.15
C GLU A 528 11.00 35.81 15.51
N LEU A 529 10.86 34.47 15.34
CA LEU A 529 9.66 33.86 14.76
C LEU A 529 8.43 34.13 15.64
N SER A 530 8.58 34.17 16.95
CA SER A 530 7.50 34.39 17.94
C SER A 530 7.06 35.84 18.11
N GLU A 531 7.80 36.82 17.56
CA GLU A 531 7.46 38.24 17.73
C GLU A 531 6.14 38.60 17.06
N GLY A 532 5.21 39.17 17.85
CA GLY A 532 3.89 39.60 17.38
C GLY A 532 2.93 38.49 17.00
N ARG A 533 3.20 37.24 17.43
CA ARG A 533 2.39 36.06 17.12
C ARG A 533 1.98 35.29 18.37
N THR A 534 0.81 34.69 18.33
CA THR A 534 0.39 33.78 19.39
C THR A 534 1.26 32.51 19.31
N THR A 535 2.01 32.27 20.39
CA THR A 535 3.02 31.20 20.40
C THR A 535 2.78 30.25 21.57
N LEU A 536 2.63 28.96 21.28
CA LEU A 536 2.61 27.89 22.27
C LEU A 536 3.93 27.12 22.19
N THR A 537 4.64 27.03 23.32
CA THR A 537 5.92 26.32 23.39
C THR A 537 5.84 25.19 24.39
N ILE A 538 6.00 23.94 23.92
CA ILE A 538 6.24 22.79 24.79
C ILE A 538 7.71 22.88 25.20
N ALA A 539 7.95 23.20 26.47
CA ALA A 539 9.28 23.53 26.92
C ALA A 539 9.86 22.48 27.86
N HIS A 540 11.03 21.95 27.48
CA HIS A 540 11.88 21.11 28.34
C HIS A 540 13.16 21.84 28.77
N ARG A 541 13.42 23.05 28.24
CA ARG A 541 14.60 23.86 28.57
C ARG A 541 14.23 25.18 29.23
N LEU A 542 14.96 25.51 30.25
CA LEU A 542 14.74 26.71 31.10
C LEU A 542 14.77 28.02 30.30
N SER A 543 15.61 28.11 29.27
CA SER A 543 15.72 29.29 28.41
C SER A 543 14.44 29.63 27.65
N SER A 544 13.72 28.59 27.20
CA SER A 544 12.45 28.73 26.46
C SER A 544 11.30 29.11 27.39
N ILE A 545 11.34 28.66 28.64
CA ILE A 545 10.31 28.91 29.66
C ILE A 545 10.36 30.36 30.17
N ARG A 546 11.57 30.83 30.48
CA ARG A 546 11.77 32.14 31.16
C ARG A 546 11.33 33.34 30.33
N ASN A 547 11.36 33.22 29.01
CA ASN A 547 11.01 34.30 28.07
C ASN A 547 9.55 34.28 27.64
N SER A 548 8.71 33.43 28.23
CA SER A 548 7.27 33.37 27.94
C SER A 548 6.50 34.34 28.81
N ASP A 549 5.43 34.93 28.26
CA ASP A 549 4.56 35.86 28.97
C ASP A 549 3.79 35.14 30.08
N ARG A 550 3.47 33.85 29.84
CA ARG A 550 2.76 33.00 30.78
C ARG A 550 3.23 31.53 30.65
N ILE A 551 3.25 30.86 31.78
CA ILE A 551 3.63 29.46 31.92
C ILE A 551 2.44 28.68 32.46
N LEU A 552 2.13 27.56 31.82
CA LEU A 552 1.08 26.61 32.23
C LEU A 552 1.74 25.30 32.68
N VAL A 553 1.45 24.87 33.90
CA VAL A 553 1.87 23.58 34.41
C VAL A 553 0.75 22.58 34.16
N LEU A 554 0.97 21.66 33.19
CA LEU A 554 0.01 20.67 32.78
C LEU A 554 0.37 19.30 33.36
N THR A 555 -0.59 18.69 34.05
CA THR A 555 -0.50 17.34 34.63
C THR A 555 -1.73 16.52 34.21
N ASP A 556 -1.83 15.28 34.70
CA ASP A 556 -3.01 14.43 34.47
C ASP A 556 -4.31 15.02 35.05
N ASP A 557 -4.19 15.92 36.03
CA ASP A 557 -5.31 16.67 36.62
C ASP A 557 -5.69 17.94 35.81
N GLY A 558 -5.05 18.19 34.68
CA GLY A 558 -5.20 19.39 33.87
C GLY A 558 -4.17 20.48 34.20
N ILE A 559 -4.54 21.76 34.01
CA ILE A 559 -3.69 22.91 34.33
C ILE A 559 -3.76 23.15 35.85
N VAL A 560 -2.66 22.86 36.54
CA VAL A 560 -2.58 22.95 38.02
C VAL A 560 -1.92 24.22 38.52
N GLU A 561 -1.06 24.83 37.73
CA GLU A 561 -0.42 26.13 38.04
C GLU A 561 -0.37 26.98 36.77
N GLU A 562 -0.54 28.29 36.95
CA GLU A 562 -0.52 29.29 35.89
C GLU A 562 0.03 30.59 36.41
N GLY A 563 0.95 31.22 35.67
CA GLY A 563 1.55 32.49 36.04
C GLY A 563 2.81 32.81 35.23
N ASP A 564 3.47 33.90 35.53
CA ASP A 564 4.81 34.19 35.02
C ASP A 564 5.89 33.42 35.80
N HIS A 565 7.14 33.50 35.33
CA HIS A 565 8.27 32.81 35.96
C HIS A 565 8.44 33.18 37.44
N ASP A 566 8.39 34.47 37.77
CA ASP A 566 8.69 34.97 39.11
C ASP A 566 7.56 34.59 40.09
N GLN A 567 6.29 34.71 39.66
CA GLN A 567 5.10 34.27 40.42
C GLN A 567 5.15 32.77 40.76
N LEU A 568 5.46 31.92 39.77
CA LEU A 568 5.50 30.48 39.99
C LEU A 568 6.71 30.03 40.83
N MET A 569 7.84 30.77 40.77
CA MET A 569 8.99 30.55 41.64
C MET A 569 8.68 30.89 43.09
N GLU A 570 7.92 31.98 43.34
CA GLU A 570 7.49 32.38 44.69
C GLU A 570 6.51 31.38 45.30
N GLN A 571 5.63 30.80 44.50
CA GLN A 571 4.65 29.80 44.94
C GLN A 571 5.31 28.50 45.43
N LYS A 572 6.53 28.18 45.03
CA LYS A 572 7.28 26.95 45.37
C LYS A 572 6.49 25.66 45.08
N GLY A 573 5.68 25.66 44.05
CA GLY A 573 4.84 24.56 43.63
C GLY A 573 5.56 23.56 42.72
N ILE A 574 4.78 22.92 41.81
CA ILE A 574 5.28 21.93 40.85
C ILE A 574 6.27 22.58 39.87
N TYR A 575 5.98 23.78 39.39
CA TYR A 575 6.91 24.54 38.52
C TYR A 575 8.28 24.73 39.17
N TYR A 576 8.31 25.16 40.44
CA TYR A 576 9.54 25.34 41.19
C TYR A 576 10.37 24.05 41.24
N GLN A 577 9.72 22.94 41.52
CA GLN A 577 10.39 21.63 41.57
C GLN A 577 11.01 21.24 40.22
N PHE A 578 10.28 21.46 39.11
CA PHE A 578 10.81 21.22 37.76
C PHE A 578 11.99 22.13 37.44
N TYR A 579 11.91 23.40 37.81
CA TYR A 579 12.95 24.39 37.57
C TYR A 579 14.23 24.05 38.34
N GLU A 580 14.13 23.74 39.62
CA GLU A 580 15.27 23.35 40.48
C GLU A 580 15.92 22.04 39.99
N THR A 581 15.11 21.04 39.64
CA THR A 581 15.62 19.78 39.11
C THR A 581 16.39 19.99 37.79
N ALA A 582 15.84 20.81 36.88
CA ALA A 582 16.48 21.12 35.61
C ALA A 582 17.75 21.97 35.76
N ASN A 583 17.85 22.81 36.80
CA ASN A 583 19.08 23.58 37.15
C ASN A 583 20.13 22.67 37.82
N ALA A 584 19.75 21.75 38.65
CA ALA A 584 20.66 20.81 39.32
C ALA A 584 21.36 19.84 38.38
N LEU A 585 20.81 19.62 37.16
CA LEU A 585 21.35 18.76 36.11
C LEU A 585 22.29 19.50 35.13
N LYS A 586 22.46 20.83 35.29
CA LYS A 586 23.44 21.64 34.54
C LYS A 586 24.74 21.77 35.33
#